data_cc2e3c6a97ae47ee5556f7e03bb388f8
#
_entry.id   cc2e3c6a97ae47ee5556f7e03bb388f8
#
_cell.length_a   1.000
_cell.length_b   1.000
_cell.length_c   1.000
_cell.angle_alpha   90.00
_cell.angle_beta   90.00
_cell.angle_gamma   90.00
#
_symmetry.space_group_name_H-M   'P 1'
#
loop_
_entity.id
_entity.type
_entity.pdbx_description
1 polymer ?
#
loop_
_entity_poly.entity_id
_entity_poly.type
_entity_poly.pdbx_seq_one_letter_code
_entity_poly.pdbx_strand_id
1 'polypeptide(L)'
;IRPRSGLALKHGIGLVNAPGTVDSDYRGEIKIILINLGHEDFEISRGMRIAQMIIAPVLQVAIEPVESLDDTARGAGGFGSTGVTAKE
;
A
#
# COMPACT_ATOMS: atom_id res chain seq x y z
N ILE A 1 1.29 -4.69 6.77
CA ILE A 1 1.68 -3.49 7.55
C ILE A 1 1.27 -2.27 6.77
N ARG A 2 0.56 -1.37 7.41
CA ARG A 2 0.04 -0.15 6.80
C ARG A 2 0.41 1.09 7.61
N PRO A 3 0.49 2.27 6.98
CA PRO A 3 0.71 3.52 7.69
C PRO A 3 -0.47 3.86 8.63
N ARG A 4 -0.23 4.71 9.58
CA ARG A 4 -1.28 5.31 10.42
C ARG A 4 -1.75 6.61 9.78
N SER A 5 -3.05 6.74 9.57
CA SER A 5 -3.62 7.88 8.86
C SER A 5 -3.34 9.23 9.55
N GLY A 6 -3.34 9.26 10.87
CA GLY A 6 -3.04 10.48 11.62
C GLY A 6 -1.60 10.95 11.45
N LEU A 7 -0.64 10.02 11.44
CA LEU A 7 0.77 10.37 11.20
C LEU A 7 0.99 10.77 9.74
N ALA A 8 0.31 10.13 8.81
CA ALA A 8 0.39 10.50 7.41
C ALA A 8 -0.17 11.91 7.16
N LEU A 9 -1.35 12.19 7.67
CA LEU A 9 -2.03 13.46 7.43
C LEU A 9 -1.31 14.63 8.11
N LYS A 10 -0.91 14.48 9.37
CA LYS A 10 -0.35 15.57 10.17
C LYS A 10 1.14 15.77 9.98
N HIS A 11 1.88 14.69 9.72
CA HIS A 11 3.35 14.72 9.74
C HIS A 11 3.98 14.18 8.46
N GLY A 12 3.20 13.64 7.54
CA GLY A 12 3.72 13.08 6.30
C GLY A 12 4.48 11.77 6.50
N ILE A 13 4.22 11.04 7.58
CA ILE A 13 4.91 9.79 7.87
C ILE A 13 4.21 8.64 7.14
N GLY A 14 4.97 7.91 6.37
CA GLY A 14 4.49 6.76 5.60
C GLY A 14 5.43 5.58 5.71
N LEU A 15 5.14 4.56 4.92
CA LEU A 15 5.99 3.37 4.78
C LEU A 15 6.51 3.31 3.35
N VAL A 16 7.82 3.09 3.21
CA VAL A 16 8.47 2.98 1.89
C VAL A 16 7.84 1.89 1.03
N ASN A 17 7.47 0.78 1.65
CA ASN A 17 6.92 -0.41 0.97
C ASN A 17 5.41 -0.59 1.17
N ALA A 18 4.67 0.46 1.50
CA ALA A 18 3.23 0.34 1.76
C ALA A 18 2.44 -0.12 0.53
N PRO A 19 1.51 -1.07 0.69
CA PRO A 19 1.27 -1.87 1.89
C PRO A 19 2.34 -2.96 2.04
N GLY A 20 2.99 -3.00 3.20
CA GLY A 20 4.01 -4.00 3.48
C GLY A 20 3.37 -5.36 3.77
N THR A 21 3.73 -6.35 3.00
CA THR A 21 3.22 -7.72 3.17
C THR A 21 4.16 -8.53 4.03
N VAL A 22 3.59 -9.22 5.02
CA VAL A 22 4.29 -10.23 5.81
C VAL A 22 3.68 -11.57 5.41
N ASP A 23 4.47 -12.41 4.76
CA ASP A 23 4.01 -13.70 4.28
C ASP A 23 3.71 -14.67 5.43
N SER A 24 2.78 -15.58 5.21
CA SER A 24 2.35 -16.53 6.26
C SER A 24 3.46 -17.46 6.74
N ASP A 25 4.46 -17.69 5.92
CA ASP A 25 5.63 -18.54 6.25
C ASP A 25 6.83 -17.76 6.77
N TYR A 26 6.74 -16.43 6.86
CA TYR A 26 7.82 -15.61 7.41
C TYR A 26 7.97 -15.83 8.91
N ARG A 27 9.20 -16.05 9.37
CA ARG A 27 9.54 -16.27 10.80
C ARG A 27 10.56 -15.28 11.32
N GLY A 28 10.93 -14.28 10.53
CA GLY A 28 11.90 -13.27 10.93
C GLY A 28 11.28 -12.14 11.74
N GLU A 29 12.11 -11.19 12.12
CA GLU A 29 11.68 -9.97 12.79
C GLU A 29 10.82 -9.11 11.87
N ILE A 30 9.72 -8.58 12.41
CA ILE A 30 8.90 -7.61 11.70
C ILE A 30 9.58 -6.25 11.82
N LYS A 31 9.87 -5.64 10.67
CA LYS A 31 10.52 -4.34 10.57
C LYS A 31 9.59 -3.35 9.90
N ILE A 32 9.53 -2.15 10.45
CA ILE A 32 8.73 -1.05 9.90
C ILE A 32 9.67 -0.10 9.17
N ILE A 33 9.44 0.06 7.87
CA ILE A 33 10.30 0.88 6.99
C ILE A 33 9.63 2.24 6.81
N LEU A 34 9.89 3.15 7.75
CA LEU A 34 9.29 4.48 7.74
C LEU A 34 9.98 5.43 6.78
N ILE A 35 9.20 6.38 6.28
CA ILE A 35 9.69 7.53 5.53
C ILE A 35 8.98 8.78 6.02
N ASN A 36 9.72 9.88 6.14
CA ASN A 36 9.16 11.20 6.42
C ASN A 36 9.09 12.01 5.14
N LEU A 37 7.88 12.18 4.63
CA LEU A 37 7.57 12.99 3.44
C LEU A 37 7.07 14.39 3.82
N GLY A 38 7.05 14.69 5.12
CA GLY A 38 6.66 16.01 5.61
C GLY A 38 7.81 17.01 5.56
N HIS A 39 7.55 18.20 6.08
CA HIS A 39 8.52 19.31 6.04
C HIS A 39 9.29 19.50 7.36
N GLU A 40 8.88 18.80 8.41
CA GLU A 40 9.48 18.92 9.72
C GLU A 40 10.04 17.59 10.21
N ASP A 41 11.04 17.65 11.05
CA ASP A 41 11.55 16.48 11.75
C ASP A 41 10.43 15.84 12.58
N PHE A 42 10.43 14.52 12.63
CA PHE A 42 9.49 13.77 13.43
C PHE A 42 10.25 12.78 14.31
N GLU A 43 10.14 12.97 15.63
CA GLU A 43 10.84 12.13 16.59
C GLU A 43 10.06 10.85 16.86
N ILE A 44 10.74 9.72 16.75
CA ILE A 44 10.21 8.40 17.09
C ILE A 44 10.68 8.03 18.47
N SER A 45 9.75 7.79 19.39
CA SER A 45 10.07 7.35 20.74
C SER A 45 9.58 5.93 20.99
N ARG A 46 10.23 5.27 21.95
CA ARG A 46 9.86 3.89 22.31
C ARG A 46 8.40 3.81 22.76
N GLY A 47 7.69 2.80 22.26
CA GLY A 47 6.28 2.61 22.56
C GLY A 47 5.31 3.41 21.70
N MET A 48 5.82 4.29 20.84
CA MET A 48 4.99 5.04 19.91
C MET A 48 4.35 4.11 18.87
N ARG A 49 3.08 4.38 18.54
CA ARG A 49 2.36 3.65 17.50
C ARG A 49 2.68 4.28 16.15
N ILE A 50 3.53 3.62 15.38
CA ILE A 50 4.05 4.16 14.11
C ILE A 50 3.48 3.50 12.86
N ALA A 51 2.82 2.37 13.01
CA ALA A 51 2.22 1.61 11.92
C ALA A 51 1.12 0.73 12.48
N GLN A 52 0.44 0.00 11.61
CA GLN A 52 -0.57 -0.97 12.04
C GLN A 52 -0.46 -2.25 11.23
N MET A 53 -0.68 -3.37 11.91
CA MET A 53 -0.75 -4.68 11.29
C MET A 53 -2.20 -5.06 11.07
N ILE A 54 -2.52 -5.47 9.85
CA ILE A 54 -3.84 -5.97 9.51
C ILE A 54 -3.68 -7.38 8.98
N ILE A 55 -4.45 -8.31 9.55
CA ILE A 55 -4.47 -9.69 9.10
C ILE A 55 -5.73 -9.86 8.25
N ALA A 56 -5.54 -10.28 7.02
CA ALA A 56 -6.63 -10.41 6.06
C ALA A 56 -6.50 -11.72 5.27
N PRO A 57 -7.61 -12.28 4.79
CA PRO A 57 -7.57 -13.41 3.88
C PRO A 57 -6.89 -13.02 2.57
N VAL A 58 -6.15 -13.96 2.00
CA VAL A 58 -5.45 -13.77 0.73
C VAL A 58 -5.87 -14.87 -0.22
N LEU A 59 -6.29 -14.48 -1.41
CA LEU A 59 -6.57 -15.41 -2.48
C LEU A 59 -5.28 -15.75 -3.21
N GLN A 60 -5.08 -17.04 -3.46
CA GLN A 60 -4.03 -17.51 -4.36
C GLN A 60 -4.67 -17.90 -5.68
N VAL A 61 -4.25 -17.24 -6.77
CA VAL A 61 -4.80 -17.49 -8.08
C VAL A 61 -3.87 -18.39 -8.89
N ALA A 62 -4.45 -19.21 -9.74
CA ALA A 62 -3.70 -19.95 -10.75
C ALA A 62 -3.47 -19.05 -11.95
N ILE A 63 -2.23 -18.94 -12.40
CA ILE A 63 -1.88 -18.16 -13.58
C ILE A 63 -1.97 -19.09 -14.79
N GLU A 64 -2.78 -18.71 -15.76
CA GLU A 64 -2.97 -19.44 -17.01
C GLU A 64 -2.40 -18.61 -18.16
N PRO A 65 -1.30 -19.04 -18.78
CA PRO A 65 -0.79 -18.38 -19.98
C PRO A 65 -1.78 -18.57 -21.14
N VAL A 66 -2.10 -17.47 -21.83
CA VAL A 66 -3.00 -17.47 -22.98
C VAL A 66 -2.39 -16.66 -24.11
N GLU A 67 -2.83 -16.92 -25.35
CA GLU A 67 -2.36 -16.18 -26.54
C GLU A 67 -3.06 -14.82 -26.68
N SER A 68 -4.30 -14.72 -26.19
CA SER A 68 -5.08 -13.49 -26.23
C SER A 68 -5.98 -13.39 -25.00
N LEU A 69 -6.37 -12.16 -24.66
CA LEU A 69 -7.29 -11.88 -23.56
C LEU A 69 -8.70 -11.62 -24.11
N ASP A 70 -9.71 -11.91 -23.28
CA ASP A 70 -11.09 -11.59 -23.60
C ASP A 70 -11.27 -10.06 -23.69
N ASP A 71 -12.22 -9.66 -24.56
CA ASP A 71 -12.59 -8.25 -24.67
C ASP A 71 -13.41 -7.78 -23.49
N THR A 72 -13.21 -6.54 -23.10
CA THR A 72 -14.01 -5.85 -22.09
C THR A 72 -14.36 -4.45 -22.59
N ALA A 73 -15.38 -3.84 -21.98
CA ALA A 73 -15.78 -2.48 -22.32
C ALA A 73 -14.66 -1.46 -22.07
N ARG A 74 -13.80 -1.68 -21.07
CA ARG A 74 -12.66 -0.83 -20.80
C ARG A 74 -11.51 -1.07 -21.79
N GLY A 75 -11.30 -2.31 -22.21
CA GLY A 75 -10.19 -2.69 -23.09
C GLY A 75 -8.84 -2.32 -22.50
N ALA A 76 -8.00 -1.68 -23.29
CA ALA A 76 -6.66 -1.22 -22.89
C ALA A 76 -6.66 0.12 -22.13
N GLY A 77 -7.81 0.71 -21.84
CA GLY A 77 -7.91 2.00 -21.15
C GLY A 77 -7.36 1.91 -19.74
N GLY A 78 -6.51 2.85 -19.40
CA GLY A 78 -5.86 2.94 -18.10
C GLY A 78 -5.02 4.20 -18.04
N PHE A 79 -4.23 4.34 -16.99
CA PHE A 79 -3.28 5.44 -16.83
C PHE A 79 -3.89 6.83 -17.09
N GLY A 80 -5.06 7.08 -16.50
CA GLY A 80 -5.75 8.35 -16.65
C GLY A 80 -6.85 8.36 -17.72
N SER A 81 -7.25 7.19 -18.23
CA SER A 81 -8.31 7.10 -19.26
C SER A 81 -9.67 7.67 -18.80
N THR A 82 -9.93 7.70 -17.49
CA THR A 82 -11.16 8.30 -16.93
C THR A 82 -11.04 9.81 -16.71
N GLY A 83 -9.86 10.38 -16.90
CA GLY A 83 -9.57 11.80 -16.71
C GLY A 83 -9.43 12.20 -15.25
N VAL A 84 -9.10 13.47 -15.04
CA VAL A 84 -8.84 14.03 -13.71
C VAL A 84 -9.86 15.09 -13.31
N THR A 85 -10.75 15.47 -14.23
CA THR A 85 -11.79 16.46 -13.96
C THR A 85 -12.96 15.80 -13.24
N ALA A 86 -13.47 16.46 -12.19
CA ALA A 86 -14.64 15.97 -11.48
C ALA A 86 -15.85 15.87 -12.43
N LYS A 87 -16.61 14.78 -12.30
CA LYS A 87 -17.85 14.59 -13.06
C LYS A 87 -19.00 15.21 -12.31
N GLU A 88 -19.83 15.92 -13.02
CA GLU A 88 -21.09 16.46 -12.49
C GLU A 88 -22.14 15.39 -12.34
#